data_483013bc7fc790d569de1104df38908e
#
_entry.id   483013bc7fc790d569de1104df38908e
#
_cell.length_a   1.000
_cell.length_b   1.000
_cell.length_c   1.000
_cell.angle_alpha   90.00
_cell.angle_beta   90.00
_cell.angle_gamma   90.00
#
_symmetry.space_group_name_H-M   'P 1'
#
loop_
_entity.id
_entity.type
_entity.pdbx_description
1 polymer ?
#
loop_
_entity_poly.entity_id
_entity_poly.type
_entity_poly.pdbx_seq_one_letter_code
_entity_poly.pdbx_strand_id
1 'polypeptide(L)'
;MKLRINQEVAIKNLIDFIATPWSDVDFIRGLCGAGGTGKTFITDYIINHCRYSLSVIKCTAPTHKACRVLSAAIHGKKVETIQSTFGLRLDLRLEDFDPEHPQFNPMASPKIADIRLLIIDEASMLPIKLLNYIIKTCKENKVKIIMQGDASQLPPVNEKKSAAFTKWQHTLCVLFLENIEN
;
A
#
# COMPACT_ATOMS: atom_id res chain seq x y z
N MET A 1 -21.90 13.82 0.96
CA MET A 1 -21.25 13.67 -0.36
C MET A 1 -21.75 12.35 -0.95
N LYS A 2 -22.23 12.33 -2.19
CA LYS A 2 -22.76 11.10 -2.81
C LYS A 2 -21.57 10.33 -3.41
N LEU A 3 -21.35 9.10 -2.94
CA LEU A 3 -20.35 8.18 -3.49
C LEU A 3 -20.75 7.80 -4.92
N ARG A 4 -19.76 7.45 -5.72
CA ARG A 4 -19.98 6.87 -7.05
C ARG A 4 -20.01 5.36 -6.93
N ILE A 5 -20.69 4.70 -7.86
CA ILE A 5 -20.88 3.25 -7.85
C ILE A 5 -19.52 2.51 -7.71
N ASN A 6 -18.51 2.92 -8.47
CA ASN A 6 -17.18 2.29 -8.40
C ASN A 6 -16.49 2.51 -7.04
N GLN A 7 -16.70 3.65 -6.40
CA GLN A 7 -16.17 3.93 -5.06
C GLN A 7 -16.91 3.10 -4.00
N GLU A 8 -18.21 2.95 -4.09
CA GLU A 8 -19.00 2.10 -3.19
C GLU A 8 -18.59 0.63 -3.29
N VAL A 9 -18.40 0.12 -4.51
CA VAL A 9 -17.92 -1.23 -4.76
C VAL A 9 -16.52 -1.41 -4.19
N ALA A 10 -15.61 -0.46 -4.39
CA ALA A 10 -14.26 -0.51 -3.87
C ALA A 10 -14.25 -0.51 -2.34
N ILE A 11 -15.00 0.38 -1.70
CA ILE A 11 -15.13 0.46 -0.25
C ILE A 11 -15.65 -0.86 0.32
N LYS A 12 -16.75 -1.39 -0.24
CA LYS A 12 -17.34 -2.65 0.21
C LYS A 12 -16.33 -3.78 0.14
N ASN A 13 -15.70 -3.98 -1.02
CA ASN A 13 -14.71 -5.04 -1.21
C ASN A 13 -13.53 -4.95 -0.23
N LEU A 14 -13.02 -3.74 0.04
CA LEU A 14 -11.90 -3.55 0.95
C LEU A 14 -12.32 -3.73 2.41
N ILE A 15 -13.50 -3.28 2.82
CA ILE A 15 -14.03 -3.53 4.16
C ILE A 15 -14.26 -5.03 4.37
N ASP A 16 -14.87 -5.74 3.42
CA ASP A 16 -15.08 -7.18 3.47
C ASP A 16 -13.74 -7.93 3.57
N PHE A 17 -12.74 -7.54 2.78
CA PHE A 17 -11.39 -8.07 2.88
C PHE A 17 -10.77 -7.84 4.27
N ILE A 18 -10.89 -6.65 4.85
CA ILE A 18 -10.37 -6.35 6.19
C ILE A 18 -11.13 -7.19 7.24
N ALA A 19 -12.43 -7.40 7.05
CA ALA A 19 -13.28 -8.14 7.98
C ALA A 19 -13.00 -9.65 8.00
N THR A 20 -12.53 -10.25 6.91
CA THR A 20 -12.16 -11.69 6.87
C THR A 20 -10.99 -12.00 7.81
N PRO A 21 -10.84 -13.21 8.34
CA PRO A 21 -9.63 -13.65 9.01
C PRO A 21 -8.40 -13.52 8.09
N TRP A 22 -7.22 -13.40 8.70
CA TRP A 22 -5.97 -13.42 7.94
C TRP A 22 -5.76 -14.80 7.30
N SER A 23 -5.29 -14.82 6.04
CA SER A 23 -4.94 -16.01 5.30
C SER A 23 -3.61 -15.81 4.58
N ASP A 24 -2.76 -16.82 4.51
CA ASP A 24 -1.46 -16.76 3.86
C ASP A 24 -1.52 -16.78 2.32
N VAL A 25 -2.68 -17.07 1.77
CA VAL A 25 -2.97 -17.07 0.33
C VAL A 25 -3.80 -15.86 -0.10
N ASP A 26 -4.46 -15.17 0.84
CA ASP A 26 -5.35 -14.04 0.54
C ASP A 26 -5.22 -12.91 1.57
N PHE A 27 -4.09 -12.19 1.54
CA PHE A 27 -3.79 -11.09 2.45
C PHE A 27 -3.41 -9.79 1.74
N ILE A 28 -3.57 -9.72 0.41
CA ILE A 28 -3.23 -8.53 -0.38
C ILE A 28 -4.42 -8.10 -1.22
N ARG A 29 -4.67 -6.78 -1.27
CA ARG A 29 -5.65 -6.15 -2.18
C ARG A 29 -5.03 -4.93 -2.85
N GLY A 30 -5.44 -4.69 -4.10
CA GLY A 30 -5.08 -3.51 -4.86
C GLY A 30 -6.24 -2.53 -4.98
N LEU A 31 -5.94 -1.24 -4.85
CA LEU A 31 -6.84 -0.13 -5.17
C LEU A 31 -6.16 0.70 -6.26
N CYS A 32 -6.49 0.41 -7.51
CA CYS A 32 -5.89 1.04 -8.67
C CYS A 32 -6.85 2.04 -9.33
N GLY A 33 -6.30 3.15 -9.79
CA GLY A 33 -7.04 4.18 -10.53
C GLY A 33 -6.17 5.38 -10.83
N ALA A 34 -6.53 6.16 -11.84
CA ALA A 34 -5.82 7.36 -12.23
C ALA A 34 -5.84 8.44 -11.14
N GLY A 35 -5.08 9.51 -11.32
CA GLY A 35 -5.14 10.68 -10.44
C GLY A 35 -6.57 11.25 -10.34
N GLY A 36 -6.97 11.72 -9.16
CA GLY A 36 -8.30 12.33 -8.96
C GLY A 36 -9.49 11.37 -8.86
N THR A 37 -9.31 10.05 -8.97
CA THR A 37 -10.39 9.05 -8.88
C THR A 37 -10.92 8.79 -7.47
N GLY A 38 -10.30 9.40 -6.44
CA GLY A 38 -10.77 9.32 -5.06
C GLY A 38 -10.15 8.19 -4.23
N LYS A 39 -9.02 7.61 -4.64
CA LYS A 39 -8.30 6.58 -3.87
C LYS A 39 -8.05 7.00 -2.43
N THR A 40 -7.54 8.20 -2.22
CA THR A 40 -7.24 8.75 -0.90
C THR A 40 -8.48 8.92 -0.04
N PHE A 41 -9.60 9.33 -0.64
CA PHE A 41 -10.90 9.39 0.03
C PHE A 41 -11.36 7.99 0.48
N ILE A 42 -11.23 6.98 -0.38
CA ILE A 42 -11.56 5.58 -0.04
C ILE A 42 -10.69 5.11 1.11
N THR A 43 -9.40 5.44 1.10
CA THR A 43 -8.47 5.09 2.19
C THR A 43 -8.87 5.72 3.51
N ASP A 44 -9.19 7.00 3.52
CA ASP A 44 -9.69 7.69 4.72
C ASP A 44 -10.98 7.05 5.23
N TYR A 45 -11.92 6.79 4.32
CA TYR A 45 -13.17 6.12 4.67
C TYR A 45 -12.93 4.76 5.33
N ILE A 46 -12.06 3.92 4.75
CA ILE A 46 -11.74 2.58 5.27
C ILE A 46 -11.09 2.68 6.66
N ILE A 47 -10.12 3.58 6.85
CA ILE A 47 -9.44 3.78 8.11
C ILE A 47 -10.43 4.11 9.23
N ASN A 48 -11.45 4.91 8.93
CA ASN A 48 -12.43 5.37 9.92
C ASN A 48 -13.61 4.42 10.14
N HIS A 49 -13.87 3.48 9.22
CA HIS A 49 -15.07 2.63 9.26
C HIS A 49 -14.78 1.13 9.29
N CYS A 50 -13.52 0.69 9.20
CA CYS A 50 -13.21 -0.72 9.34
C CYS A 50 -13.17 -1.17 10.80
N ARG A 51 -13.17 -2.50 11.01
CA ARG A 51 -13.16 -3.11 12.36
C ARG A 51 -11.88 -2.90 13.17
N TYR A 52 -10.80 -2.46 12.53
CA TYR A 52 -9.52 -2.29 13.20
C TYR A 52 -9.44 -0.93 13.90
N SER A 53 -8.84 -0.91 15.09
CA SER A 53 -8.47 0.35 15.73
C SER A 53 -7.36 1.06 14.95
N LEU A 54 -7.28 2.37 15.06
CA LEU A 54 -6.27 3.17 14.36
C LEU A 54 -4.83 2.77 14.73
N SER A 55 -4.62 2.22 15.92
CA SER A 55 -3.29 1.80 16.41
C SER A 55 -2.71 0.61 15.65
N VAL A 56 -3.55 -0.26 15.10
CA VAL A 56 -3.11 -1.45 14.34
C VAL A 56 -3.14 -1.25 12.83
N ILE A 57 -3.43 -0.03 12.35
CA ILE A 57 -3.38 0.36 10.95
C ILE A 57 -2.15 1.22 10.71
N LYS A 58 -1.30 0.84 9.78
CA LYS A 58 -0.13 1.60 9.35
C LYS A 58 -0.30 2.08 7.92
N CYS A 59 -0.06 3.38 7.68
CA CYS A 59 -0.01 3.95 6.34
C CYS A 59 1.43 4.31 5.99
N THR A 60 1.85 4.02 4.77
CA THR A 60 3.20 4.27 4.29
C THR A 60 3.21 4.68 2.81
N ALA A 61 4.25 5.38 2.40
CA ALA A 61 4.45 5.80 1.01
C ALA A 61 5.94 5.82 0.66
N PRO A 62 6.31 5.80 -0.65
CA PRO A 62 7.71 5.78 -1.07
C PRO A 62 8.51 7.03 -0.71
N THR A 63 7.87 8.19 -0.65
CA THR A 63 8.54 9.49 -0.48
C THR A 63 7.94 10.31 0.66
N HIS A 64 8.74 11.19 1.25
CA HIS A 64 8.26 12.13 2.27
C HIS A 64 7.16 13.07 1.73
N LYS A 65 7.21 13.44 0.45
CA LYS A 65 6.16 14.24 -0.19
C LYS A 65 4.84 13.48 -0.21
N ALA A 66 4.83 12.24 -0.67
CA ALA A 66 3.64 11.40 -0.67
C ALA A 66 3.11 11.15 0.76
N CYS A 67 4.00 10.91 1.73
CA CYS A 67 3.60 10.78 3.13
C CYS A 67 2.86 12.02 3.65
N ARG A 68 3.35 13.24 3.36
CA ARG A 68 2.69 14.48 3.78
C ARG A 68 1.32 14.66 3.12
N VAL A 69 1.23 14.39 1.81
CA VAL A 69 -0.03 14.50 1.06
C VAL A 69 -1.07 13.53 1.61
N LEU A 70 -0.69 12.26 1.79
CA LEU A 70 -1.58 11.25 2.35
C LEU A 70 -1.99 11.61 3.79
N SER A 71 -1.04 11.97 4.65
CA SER A 71 -1.31 12.35 6.05
C SER A 71 -2.32 13.49 6.16
N ALA A 72 -2.20 14.53 5.34
CA ALA A 72 -3.15 15.63 5.31
C ALA A 72 -4.56 15.18 4.90
N ALA A 73 -4.64 14.26 3.97
CA ALA A 73 -5.91 13.78 3.41
C ALA A 73 -6.63 12.76 4.32
N ILE A 74 -5.90 12.05 5.20
CA ILE A 74 -6.47 11.10 6.17
C ILE A 74 -6.49 11.69 7.60
N HIS A 75 -6.93 12.95 7.71
CA HIS A 75 -7.15 13.67 8.97
C HIS A 75 -5.92 13.70 9.91
N GLY A 76 -4.73 13.87 9.33
CA GLY A 76 -3.50 14.01 10.10
C GLY A 76 -2.95 12.71 10.70
N LYS A 77 -3.50 11.55 10.33
CA LYS A 77 -2.92 10.26 10.72
C LYS A 77 -1.45 10.20 10.26
N LYS A 78 -0.58 9.74 11.16
CA LYS A 78 0.85 9.62 10.87
C LYS A 78 1.10 8.65 9.72
N VAL A 79 1.72 9.14 8.65
CA VAL A 79 2.21 8.36 7.51
C VAL A 79 3.74 8.40 7.54
N GLU A 80 4.39 7.25 7.45
CA GLU A 80 5.84 7.12 7.44
C GLU A 80 6.32 6.62 6.07
N THR A 81 7.59 6.86 5.76
CA THR A 81 8.17 6.29 4.54
C THR A 81 8.31 4.77 4.67
N ILE A 82 8.38 4.09 3.53
CA ILE A 82 8.64 2.65 3.45
C ILE A 82 9.95 2.31 4.15
N GLN A 83 11.03 3.11 3.92
CA GLN A 83 12.31 2.93 4.59
C GLN A 83 12.15 2.96 6.13
N SER A 84 11.45 3.97 6.65
CA SER A 84 11.22 4.08 8.10
C SER A 84 10.38 2.94 8.64
N THR A 85 9.34 2.52 7.90
CA THR A 85 8.42 1.44 8.31
C THR A 85 9.10 0.08 8.38
N PHE A 86 9.97 -0.21 7.41
CA PHE A 86 10.68 -1.49 7.29
C PHE A 86 12.10 -1.48 7.85
N GLY A 87 12.52 -0.41 8.51
CA GLY A 87 13.85 -0.29 9.13
C GLY A 87 15.00 -0.27 8.12
N LEU A 88 14.73 0.15 6.87
CA LEU A 88 15.74 0.23 5.82
C LEU A 88 16.63 1.45 6.00
N ARG A 89 17.81 1.46 5.38
CA ARG A 89 18.70 2.61 5.37
C ARG A 89 18.00 3.82 4.74
N LEU A 90 18.11 4.98 5.36
CA LEU A 90 17.44 6.20 4.88
C LEU A 90 18.08 6.77 3.60
N ASP A 91 19.36 6.49 3.38
CA ASP A 91 20.12 6.90 2.20
C ASP A 91 19.97 5.93 1.02
N LEU A 92 19.32 4.79 1.23
CA LEU A 92 19.07 3.81 0.19
C LEU A 92 17.97 4.31 -0.75
N ARG A 93 18.30 4.39 -2.03
CA ARG A 93 17.26 4.58 -3.05
C ARG A 93 16.44 3.30 -3.18
N LEU A 94 15.14 3.42 -3.44
CA LEU A 94 14.26 2.26 -3.53
C LEU A 94 14.68 1.32 -4.68
N GLU A 95 15.22 1.88 -5.76
CA GLU A 95 15.71 1.16 -6.93
C GLU A 95 16.94 0.30 -6.61
N ASP A 96 17.75 0.72 -5.65
CA ASP A 96 19.01 0.05 -5.26
C ASP A 96 18.78 -1.02 -4.18
N PHE A 97 17.52 -1.25 -3.77
CA PHE A 97 17.22 -2.25 -2.74
C PHE A 97 17.57 -3.67 -3.23
N ASP A 98 18.47 -4.32 -2.53
CA ASP A 98 18.86 -5.71 -2.76
C ASP A 98 18.97 -6.49 -1.43
N PRO A 99 17.99 -7.37 -1.14
CA PRO A 99 17.97 -8.11 0.11
C PRO A 99 19.07 -9.19 0.23
N GLU A 100 19.72 -9.53 -0.88
CA GLU A 100 20.79 -10.54 -0.91
C GLU A 100 22.18 -9.97 -0.56
N HIS A 101 22.33 -8.62 -0.59
CA HIS A 101 23.58 -7.97 -0.23
C HIS A 101 23.56 -7.46 1.21
N PRO A 102 24.50 -7.87 2.08
CA PRO A 102 24.53 -7.51 3.51
C PRO A 102 24.52 -6.00 3.79
N GLN A 103 25.11 -5.20 2.91
CA GLN A 103 25.11 -3.74 3.03
C GLN A 103 23.73 -3.08 2.90
N PHE A 104 22.75 -3.80 2.39
CA PHE A 104 21.35 -3.36 2.24
C PHE A 104 20.40 -4.02 3.23
N ASN A 105 20.91 -4.79 4.18
CA ASN A 105 20.08 -5.39 5.21
C ASN A 105 19.36 -4.31 6.05
N PRO A 106 18.17 -4.61 6.57
CA PRO A 106 17.48 -3.73 7.49
C PRO A 106 18.38 -3.35 8.67
N MET A 107 18.52 -2.05 8.95
CA MET A 107 19.28 -1.55 10.09
C MET A 107 18.53 -1.71 11.41
N ALA A 108 17.22 -1.91 11.35
CA ALA A 108 16.36 -2.09 12.50
C ALA A 108 15.21 -3.05 12.15
N SER A 109 14.59 -3.63 13.18
CA SER A 109 13.40 -4.45 12.98
C SER A 109 12.26 -3.65 12.35
N PRO A 110 11.51 -4.23 11.40
CA PRO A 110 10.34 -3.60 10.84
C PRO A 110 9.31 -3.21 11.92
N LYS A 111 8.75 -2.02 11.81
CA LYS A 111 7.74 -1.49 12.76
C LYS A 111 6.33 -1.99 12.40
N ILE A 112 6.18 -3.28 12.21
CA ILE A 112 4.92 -3.90 11.78
C ILE A 112 4.42 -5.03 12.69
N ALA A 113 5.15 -5.36 13.76
CA ALA A 113 4.79 -6.46 14.65
C ALA A 113 3.40 -6.31 15.28
N ASP A 114 3.01 -5.08 15.64
CA ASP A 114 1.75 -4.77 16.32
C ASP A 114 0.63 -4.35 15.36
N ILE A 115 0.88 -4.31 14.05
CA ILE A 115 -0.14 -3.92 13.08
C ILE A 115 -0.88 -5.11 12.49
N ARG A 116 -2.09 -4.85 11.97
CA ARG A 116 -2.93 -5.84 11.28
C ARG A 116 -3.21 -5.45 9.84
N LEU A 117 -3.08 -4.17 9.53
CA LEU A 117 -3.31 -3.62 8.20
C LEU A 117 -2.20 -2.64 7.83
N LEU A 118 -1.53 -2.90 6.73
CA LEU A 118 -0.61 -1.98 6.07
C LEU A 118 -1.27 -1.42 4.81
N ILE A 119 -1.32 -0.10 4.71
CA ILE A 119 -1.76 0.60 3.49
C ILE A 119 -0.54 1.26 2.87
N ILE A 120 -0.27 0.94 1.61
CA ILE A 120 0.87 1.46 0.85
C ILE A 120 0.32 2.37 -0.25
N ASP A 121 0.58 3.67 -0.14
CA ASP A 121 0.26 4.63 -1.21
C ASP A 121 1.39 4.68 -2.24
N GLU A 122 1.06 5.07 -3.48
CA GLU A 122 1.97 5.12 -4.63
C GLU A 122 2.74 3.79 -4.84
N ALA A 123 2.07 2.66 -4.62
CA ALA A 123 2.68 1.34 -4.71
C ALA A 123 3.23 1.01 -6.11
N SER A 124 2.75 1.69 -7.16
CA SER A 124 3.27 1.60 -8.53
C SER A 124 4.76 1.94 -8.65
N MET A 125 5.30 2.74 -7.73
CA MET A 125 6.71 3.16 -7.71
C MET A 125 7.65 2.14 -7.05
N LEU A 126 7.12 1.03 -6.49
CA LEU A 126 7.94 0.08 -5.73
C LEU A 126 8.63 -0.93 -6.66
N PRO A 127 9.98 -1.02 -6.60
CA PRO A 127 10.72 -2.05 -7.31
C PRO A 127 10.33 -3.45 -6.82
N ILE A 128 10.39 -4.43 -7.73
CA ILE A 128 9.95 -5.80 -7.47
C ILE A 128 10.68 -6.45 -6.28
N LYS A 129 11.98 -6.20 -6.12
CA LYS A 129 12.76 -6.75 -5.00
C LYS A 129 12.25 -6.23 -3.66
N LEU A 130 12.01 -4.92 -3.55
CA LEU A 130 11.47 -4.29 -2.35
C LEU A 130 10.04 -4.75 -2.08
N LEU A 131 9.22 -4.85 -3.10
CA LEU A 131 7.85 -5.34 -2.98
C LEU A 131 7.81 -6.79 -2.45
N ASN A 132 8.66 -7.68 -2.98
CA ASN A 132 8.80 -9.05 -2.48
C ASN A 132 9.20 -9.09 -1.00
N TYR A 133 10.16 -8.24 -0.59
CA TYR A 133 10.58 -8.13 0.81
C TYR A 133 9.43 -7.68 1.72
N ILE A 134 8.69 -6.64 1.31
CA ILE A 134 7.52 -6.14 2.04
C ILE A 134 6.48 -7.24 2.22
N ILE A 135 6.13 -7.94 1.14
CA ILE A 135 5.12 -9.00 1.14
C ILE A 135 5.55 -10.16 2.04
N LYS A 136 6.81 -10.62 1.93
CA LYS A 136 7.36 -11.66 2.79
C LYS A 136 7.27 -11.25 4.27
N THR A 137 7.75 -10.07 4.60
CA THR A 137 7.74 -9.55 5.98
C THR A 137 6.31 -9.41 6.53
N CYS A 138 5.37 -8.92 5.72
CA CYS A 138 3.95 -8.83 6.12
C CYS A 138 3.33 -10.21 6.30
N LYS A 139 3.65 -11.17 5.45
CA LYS A 139 3.18 -12.57 5.57
C LYS A 139 3.64 -13.19 6.87
N GLU A 140 4.92 -13.07 7.21
CA GLU A 140 5.51 -13.59 8.46
C GLU A 140 4.86 -12.98 9.71
N ASN A 141 4.45 -11.71 9.65
CA ASN A 141 3.81 -10.99 10.76
C ASN A 141 2.27 -11.02 10.72
N LYS A 142 1.66 -11.76 9.80
CA LYS A 142 0.19 -11.89 9.62
C LYS A 142 -0.50 -10.54 9.40
N VAL A 143 0.13 -9.66 8.61
CA VAL A 143 -0.35 -8.32 8.27
C VAL A 143 -1.04 -8.36 6.92
N LYS A 144 -2.26 -7.82 6.81
CA LYS A 144 -2.93 -7.58 5.54
C LYS A 144 -2.37 -6.35 4.85
N ILE A 145 -2.34 -6.37 3.52
CA ILE A 145 -1.81 -5.28 2.71
C ILE A 145 -2.90 -4.74 1.78
N ILE A 146 -3.04 -3.42 1.75
CA ILE A 146 -3.75 -2.70 0.68
C ILE A 146 -2.70 -1.88 -0.07
N MET A 147 -2.53 -2.16 -1.36
CA MET A 147 -1.67 -1.40 -2.26
C MET A 147 -2.53 -0.44 -3.07
N GLN A 148 -2.28 0.86 -2.95
CA GLN A 148 -2.97 1.83 -3.79
C GLN A 148 -1.99 2.58 -4.69
N GLY A 149 -2.47 2.97 -5.87
CA GLY A 149 -1.66 3.68 -6.85
C GLY A 149 -2.33 3.78 -8.21
N ASP A 150 -1.56 4.16 -9.18
CA ASP A 150 -1.98 4.31 -10.57
C ASP A 150 -1.13 3.40 -11.46
N ALA A 151 -1.74 2.37 -12.04
CA ALA A 151 -1.05 1.42 -12.91
C ALA A 151 -0.62 2.04 -14.25
N SER A 152 -1.15 3.22 -14.62
CA SER A 152 -0.78 3.96 -15.83
C SER A 152 0.44 4.88 -15.62
N GLN A 153 0.84 5.12 -14.37
CA GLN A 153 2.06 5.88 -14.07
C GLN A 153 3.32 5.10 -14.48
N LEU A 154 4.43 5.84 -14.60
CA LEU A 154 5.73 5.26 -14.92
C LEU A 154 6.10 4.17 -13.91
N PRO A 155 6.50 2.99 -14.39
CA PRO A 155 7.00 1.94 -13.53
C PRO A 155 8.32 2.33 -12.85
N PRO A 156 8.76 1.56 -11.85
CA PRO A 156 10.08 1.74 -11.26
C PRO A 156 11.20 1.71 -12.30
N VAL A 157 12.32 2.36 -12.00
CA VAL A 157 13.50 2.38 -12.86
C VAL A 157 13.92 0.92 -13.18
N ASN A 158 14.23 0.66 -14.45
CA ASN A 158 14.57 -0.66 -14.99
C ASN A 158 13.43 -1.70 -15.03
N GLU A 159 12.20 -1.33 -14.76
CA GLU A 159 11.04 -2.22 -14.88
C GLU A 159 10.12 -1.75 -16.03
N LYS A 160 9.57 -2.71 -16.81
CA LYS A 160 8.64 -2.41 -17.91
C LYS A 160 7.21 -2.12 -17.43
N LYS A 161 6.84 -2.67 -16.28
CA LYS A 161 5.51 -2.51 -15.65
C LYS A 161 5.66 -2.60 -14.15
N SER A 162 4.79 -1.91 -13.42
CA SER A 162 4.74 -2.02 -11.96
C SER A 162 4.33 -3.43 -11.54
N ALA A 163 5.15 -4.06 -10.70
CA ALA A 163 4.86 -5.37 -10.14
C ALA A 163 3.69 -5.33 -9.13
N ALA A 164 3.43 -4.19 -8.51
CA ALA A 164 2.36 -4.03 -7.52
C ALA A 164 0.96 -4.36 -8.06
N PHE A 165 0.73 -4.15 -9.37
CA PHE A 165 -0.58 -4.35 -10.00
C PHE A 165 -0.59 -5.42 -11.09
N THR A 166 0.54 -6.06 -11.40
CA THR A 166 0.64 -7.07 -12.46
C THR A 166 1.05 -8.45 -11.96
N LYS A 167 2.04 -8.54 -11.09
CA LYS A 167 2.60 -9.82 -10.63
C LYS A 167 1.64 -10.61 -9.72
N TRP A 168 0.77 -9.93 -9.00
CA TRP A 168 -0.08 -10.51 -7.96
C TRP A 168 -1.54 -10.64 -8.39
N GLN A 169 -1.83 -10.65 -9.68
CA GLN A 169 -3.20 -10.69 -10.24
C GLN A 169 -4.05 -11.86 -9.74
N HIS A 170 -3.47 -12.98 -9.37
CA HIS A 170 -4.21 -14.14 -8.86
C HIS A 170 -4.61 -14.04 -7.39
N THR A 171 -3.88 -13.22 -6.60
CA THR A 171 -4.15 -13.01 -5.17
C THR A 171 -4.61 -11.59 -4.85
N LEU A 172 -4.58 -10.71 -5.85
CA LEU A 172 -4.88 -9.30 -5.74
C LEU A 172 -6.20 -8.99 -6.47
N CYS A 173 -7.21 -8.61 -5.73
CA CYS A 173 -8.40 -8.01 -6.33
C CYS A 173 -8.03 -6.57 -6.70
N VAL A 174 -7.79 -6.31 -7.98
CA VAL A 174 -7.48 -4.98 -8.49
C VAL A 174 -8.79 -4.28 -8.81
N LEU A 175 -9.06 -3.20 -8.11
CA LEU A 175 -10.23 -2.36 -8.32
C LEU A 175 -9.80 -1.14 -9.14
N PHE A 176 -10.33 -1.01 -10.34
CA PHE A 176 -10.08 0.12 -11.22
C PHE A 176 -11.13 1.19 -10.98
N LEU A 177 -10.67 2.37 -10.61
CA LEU A 177 -11.49 3.56 -10.55
C LEU A 177 -11.24 4.37 -11.82
N GLU A 178 -12.24 4.49 -12.64
CA GLU A 178 -12.15 5.29 -13.86
C GLU A 178 -12.22 6.79 -13.54
N ASN A 179 -11.48 7.59 -14.32
CA ASN A 179 -11.65 9.04 -14.29
C ASN A 179 -13.03 9.37 -14.81
N ILE A 180 -13.60 10.41 -14.25
CA ILE A 180 -14.83 10.95 -14.77
C ILE A 180 -14.44 12.00 -15.78
N GLU A 181 -14.78 11.73 -17.00
CA GLU A 181 -14.97 12.80 -17.95
C GLU A 181 -16.12 13.68 -17.43
N ASN A 182 -15.81 14.94 -17.15
CA ASN A 182 -16.78 15.97 -16.82
C ASN A 182 -17.56 16.35 -18.07
#